data_baf0a9540535b17624d76686ee3265a5
#
_entry.id   baf0a9540535b17624d76686ee3265a5
#
_cell.length_a   1.000
_cell.length_b   1.000
_cell.length_c   1.000
_cell.angle_alpha   90.00
_cell.angle_beta   90.00
_cell.angle_gamma   90.00
#
_symmetry.space_group_name_H-M   'P 1'
#
loop_
_entity.id
_entity.type
_entity.pdbx_description
1 polymer ?
#
loop_
_entity_poly.entity_id
_entity_poly.type
_entity_poly.pdbx_seq_one_letter_code
_entity_poly.pdbx_strand_id
1 'polypeptide(L)'
;MSPPSTADYIINHNKTSPDLQAASSLLNAEGNKQESAINLLLTTRLFTTSTDDDIEPIPLKWDSKSSDYKERGPVVCNFYKKGTTQHNSIGAHSGCYSVYHGLAVAAKQLNPNFHPSFENTDPQFTIPYNDNWTDGESIVSIDPFGHLAIPENFPELAESVDIRPSIAITKAVLQLPDIQSLVKEGKLPVDGKIVLNKEGDVAISKIALDSVWYLPGIAKRFGITEEELRINLFKDTNNMYPELITRPDIKTFLPPIGGSTVYIFGDPSYLSDSTKSLALRVHDSCTGSDVFASNICTCRPYLIFGIQEAILQAQKPNGVGMCVYFQKEGRSLGEITKYLVYNARKKYGDTADKYFLRTECIAGVRDMRFQQLMPDVLKWLGVKRIHKMLSMSNMKYDAIIDAGITIDERIPIPDDMIPGDSNVEIDAKIHSGYFTTGSVKTKSELEKTQGKEWK
;
A
#
# COMPACT_ATOMS: atom_id res chain seq x y z
N MET A 1 -37.33 -6.36 5.46
CA MET A 1 -37.06 -7.01 4.16
C MET A 1 -35.61 -7.36 4.17
N SER A 2 -35.27 -8.63 4.08
CA SER A 2 -33.87 -9.08 3.99
C SER A 2 -33.29 -8.59 2.67
N PRO A 3 -32.01 -8.18 2.62
CA PRO A 3 -31.38 -7.82 1.37
C PRO A 3 -31.39 -9.02 0.41
N PRO A 4 -31.50 -8.79 -0.90
CA PRO A 4 -31.48 -9.87 -1.90
C PRO A 4 -30.15 -10.64 -1.79
N SER A 5 -30.22 -11.96 -1.99
CA SER A 5 -29.05 -12.82 -1.96
C SER A 5 -28.08 -12.49 -3.10
N THR A 6 -26.80 -12.78 -2.91
CA THR A 6 -25.76 -12.62 -3.93
C THR A 6 -26.11 -13.39 -5.21
N ALA A 7 -26.83 -14.49 -5.11
CA ALA A 7 -27.32 -15.29 -6.23
C ALA A 7 -28.32 -14.54 -7.12
N ASP A 8 -29.19 -13.72 -6.51
CA ASP A 8 -30.19 -12.94 -7.27
C ASP A 8 -29.56 -11.81 -8.10
N TYR A 9 -28.37 -11.39 -7.71
CA TYR A 9 -27.58 -10.38 -8.43
C TYR A 9 -26.85 -11.00 -9.64
N ILE A 10 -26.44 -12.25 -9.52
CA ILE A 10 -25.66 -12.98 -10.52
C ILE A 10 -26.55 -13.52 -11.67
N ILE A 11 -27.77 -13.97 -11.35
CA ILE A 11 -28.68 -14.57 -12.31
C ILE A 11 -29.21 -13.56 -13.34
N ASN A 12 -29.12 -12.28 -13.07
CA ASN A 12 -29.59 -11.21 -13.96
C ASN A 12 -28.49 -10.56 -14.82
N HIS A 13 -27.28 -11.14 -14.91
CA HIS A 13 -26.15 -10.52 -15.57
C HIS A 13 -26.07 -10.61 -17.09
N ASN A 14 -27.05 -11.21 -17.73
CA ASN A 14 -27.36 -10.86 -19.12
C ASN A 14 -28.42 -9.76 -19.22
N LYS A 15 -28.80 -9.16 -18.10
CA LYS A 15 -29.66 -7.98 -18.03
C LYS A 15 -28.93 -6.96 -17.15
N THR A 16 -28.54 -5.85 -17.72
CA THR A 16 -28.07 -4.66 -17.02
C THR A 16 -28.89 -4.45 -15.74
N SER A 17 -28.23 -4.07 -14.62
CA SER A 17 -28.92 -3.84 -13.35
C SER A 17 -30.10 -2.87 -13.58
N PRO A 18 -31.16 -2.95 -12.79
CA PRO A 18 -32.29 -2.01 -12.89
C PRO A 18 -31.85 -0.55 -12.88
N ASP A 19 -30.81 -0.22 -12.12
CA ASP A 19 -30.23 1.11 -12.04
C ASP A 19 -29.46 1.50 -13.32
N LEU A 20 -28.75 0.56 -13.93
CA LEU A 20 -28.08 0.77 -15.21
C LEU A 20 -29.07 0.79 -16.38
N GLN A 21 -30.16 0.04 -16.31
CA GLN A 21 -31.26 0.12 -17.28
C GLN A 21 -32.02 1.44 -17.15
N ALA A 22 -32.31 1.90 -15.94
CA ALA A 22 -32.91 3.19 -15.68
C ALA A 22 -31.99 4.33 -16.17
N ALA A 23 -30.71 4.24 -15.92
CA ALA A 23 -29.72 5.17 -16.43
C ALA A 23 -29.65 5.17 -17.97
N SER A 24 -29.67 3.99 -18.58
CA SER A 24 -29.69 3.84 -20.04
C SER A 24 -30.99 4.37 -20.69
N SER A 25 -32.13 4.16 -20.02
CA SER A 25 -33.43 4.66 -20.54
C SER A 25 -33.54 6.18 -20.46
N LEU A 26 -32.97 6.81 -19.43
CA LEU A 26 -32.89 8.26 -19.29
C LEU A 26 -32.02 8.91 -20.38
N LEU A 27 -30.97 8.23 -20.81
CA LEU A 27 -30.07 8.71 -21.85
C LEU A 27 -30.63 8.54 -23.28
N ASN A 28 -31.54 7.60 -23.46
CA ASN A 28 -32.23 7.37 -24.74
C ASN A 28 -33.54 8.16 -24.89
N ALA A 29 -34.01 8.79 -23.80
CA ALA A 29 -35.12 9.72 -23.85
C ALA A 29 -34.64 11.04 -24.45
N GLU A 30 -34.98 11.25 -25.71
CA GLU A 30 -34.66 12.49 -26.42
C GLU A 30 -35.14 13.72 -25.65
N GLY A 31 -34.22 14.57 -25.32
CA GLY A 31 -34.41 16.00 -25.41
C GLY A 31 -35.05 16.73 -24.24
N ASN A 32 -34.96 16.29 -22.98
CA ASN A 32 -35.31 17.21 -21.88
C ASN A 32 -34.34 17.12 -20.68
N LYS A 33 -33.61 18.08 -20.62
CA LYS A 33 -32.80 18.87 -19.72
C LYS A 33 -32.94 18.58 -18.23
N GLN A 34 -32.07 17.74 -17.73
CA GLN A 34 -31.50 17.92 -16.40
C GLN A 34 -29.98 17.68 -16.53
N GLU A 35 -29.28 18.73 -16.86
CA GLU A 35 -27.87 18.68 -17.27
C GLU A 35 -26.93 18.04 -16.21
N SER A 36 -27.22 18.17 -14.93
CA SER A 36 -26.36 17.63 -13.87
C SER A 36 -26.48 16.11 -13.68
N ALA A 37 -27.70 15.58 -13.79
CA ALA A 37 -27.94 14.14 -13.70
C ALA A 37 -27.43 13.40 -14.95
N ILE A 38 -27.49 14.03 -16.11
CA ILE A 38 -26.99 13.52 -17.37
C ILE A 38 -25.47 13.41 -17.33
N ASN A 39 -24.77 14.37 -16.73
CA ASN A 39 -23.31 14.34 -16.64
C ASN A 39 -22.79 13.20 -15.77
N LEU A 40 -23.44 12.88 -14.66
CA LEU A 40 -23.09 11.73 -13.82
C LEU A 40 -23.33 10.41 -14.55
N LEU A 41 -24.45 10.28 -15.24
CA LEU A 41 -24.79 9.12 -16.03
C LEU A 41 -23.87 8.94 -17.23
N LEU A 42 -23.47 10.02 -17.89
CA LEU A 42 -22.50 10.01 -18.96
C LEU A 42 -21.13 9.53 -18.49
N THR A 43 -20.70 9.96 -17.31
CA THR A 43 -19.44 9.52 -16.73
C THR A 43 -19.44 8.01 -16.47
N THR A 44 -20.49 7.52 -15.86
CA THR A 44 -20.66 6.08 -15.61
C THR A 44 -20.78 5.31 -16.93
N ARG A 45 -21.49 5.86 -17.88
CA ARG A 45 -21.70 5.22 -19.19
C ARG A 45 -20.46 5.20 -20.07
N LEU A 46 -19.63 6.23 -20.05
CA LEU A 46 -18.37 6.24 -20.78
C LEU A 46 -17.45 5.07 -20.40
N PHE A 47 -17.61 4.57 -19.20
CA PHE A 47 -16.89 3.38 -18.75
C PHE A 47 -17.59 2.06 -19.08
N THR A 48 -18.92 2.07 -19.18
CA THR A 48 -19.71 0.85 -19.37
C THR A 48 -20.10 0.60 -20.81
N THR A 49 -20.14 1.63 -21.62
CA THR A 49 -20.51 1.54 -22.99
C THR A 49 -19.37 1.95 -23.87
N SER A 50 -18.38 1.17 -23.89
CA SER A 50 -17.90 0.96 -25.22
C SER A 50 -18.98 0.15 -25.94
N THR A 51 -19.78 0.82 -26.73
CA THR A 51 -20.43 0.18 -27.88
C THR A 51 -19.36 -0.31 -28.83
N ASP A 52 -18.17 -0.13 -28.48
CA ASP A 52 -16.92 -0.53 -29.07
C ASP A 52 -16.57 -1.90 -28.50
N ASP A 53 -17.44 -2.88 -28.79
CA ASP A 53 -17.16 -4.31 -28.58
C ASP A 53 -15.86 -4.75 -29.27
N ASP A 54 -15.30 -3.86 -30.12
CA ASP A 54 -14.10 -4.08 -30.91
C ASP A 54 -12.81 -3.61 -30.22
N ILE A 55 -12.86 -3.04 -29.01
CA ILE A 55 -11.67 -2.53 -28.35
C ILE A 55 -11.10 -3.56 -27.41
N GLU A 56 -10.04 -4.18 -27.84
CA GLU A 56 -9.29 -5.10 -27.00
C GLU A 56 -8.43 -4.36 -25.99
N PRO A 57 -8.36 -4.83 -24.73
CA PRO A 57 -7.39 -4.32 -23.75
C PRO A 57 -5.97 -4.51 -24.28
N ILE A 58 -5.07 -3.64 -23.87
CA ILE A 58 -3.65 -3.85 -24.11
C ILE A 58 -3.24 -5.16 -23.41
N PRO A 59 -2.63 -6.10 -24.14
CA PRO A 59 -2.27 -7.38 -23.57
C PRO A 59 -1.39 -7.22 -22.34
N LEU A 60 -1.78 -7.84 -21.24
CA LEU A 60 -1.00 -7.90 -20.00
C LEU A 60 -0.84 -9.37 -19.61
N LYS A 61 0.32 -9.92 -19.87
CA LYS A 61 0.66 -11.31 -19.54
C LYS A 61 1.24 -11.35 -18.11
N TRP A 62 0.37 -11.23 -17.12
CA TRP A 62 0.79 -11.18 -15.71
C TRP A 62 1.58 -12.42 -15.27
N ASP A 63 1.18 -13.57 -15.75
CA ASP A 63 1.75 -14.88 -15.48
C ASP A 63 2.74 -15.35 -16.55
N SER A 64 3.23 -14.45 -17.40
CA SER A 64 4.28 -14.77 -18.38
C SER A 64 5.54 -15.23 -17.65
N LYS A 65 6.10 -16.34 -18.08
CA LYS A 65 7.38 -16.86 -17.57
C LYS A 65 8.60 -16.13 -18.16
N SER A 66 8.38 -15.19 -19.05
CA SER A 66 9.43 -14.38 -19.66
C SER A 66 9.92 -13.32 -18.68
N SER A 67 11.23 -13.14 -18.61
CA SER A 67 11.86 -12.01 -17.92
C SER A 67 11.79 -10.72 -18.75
N ASP A 68 11.35 -10.79 -20.00
CA ASP A 68 11.19 -9.63 -20.87
C ASP A 68 9.92 -8.87 -20.50
N TYR A 69 10.10 -7.72 -19.86
CA TYR A 69 9.01 -6.83 -19.49
C TYR A 69 8.22 -6.31 -20.70
N LYS A 70 8.84 -6.27 -21.89
CA LYS A 70 8.15 -5.86 -23.13
C LYS A 70 7.12 -6.90 -23.56
N GLU A 71 7.42 -8.18 -23.33
CA GLU A 71 6.47 -9.25 -23.60
C GLU A 71 5.27 -9.21 -22.66
N ARG A 72 5.52 -8.89 -21.37
CA ARG A 72 4.46 -8.75 -20.37
C ARG A 72 3.54 -7.56 -20.68
N GLY A 73 4.10 -6.48 -21.16
CA GLY A 73 3.40 -5.23 -21.40
C GLY A 73 3.27 -4.35 -20.14
N PRO A 74 3.02 -3.06 -20.31
CA PRO A 74 2.85 -2.10 -19.21
C PRO A 74 1.45 -2.17 -18.61
N VAL A 75 1.29 -1.76 -17.36
CA VAL A 75 -0.02 -1.50 -16.76
C VAL A 75 -0.50 -0.13 -17.22
N VAL A 76 -1.60 -0.12 -17.98
CA VAL A 76 -2.20 1.09 -18.54
C VAL A 76 -3.58 1.29 -17.94
N CYS A 77 -3.79 2.39 -17.24
CA CYS A 77 -5.04 2.66 -16.53
C CYS A 77 -5.88 3.75 -17.18
N ASN A 78 -5.32 4.53 -18.08
CA ASN A 78 -6.00 5.69 -18.63
C ASN A 78 -5.76 5.86 -20.13
N PHE A 79 -6.73 6.50 -20.78
CA PHE A 79 -6.68 6.85 -22.18
C PHE A 79 -6.92 8.29 -22.36
N TYR A 80 -6.07 8.89 -23.12
CA TYR A 80 -6.23 10.29 -23.45
C TYR A 80 -6.48 10.55 -24.93
N LYS A 81 -6.09 9.68 -25.81
CA LYS A 81 -6.29 9.92 -27.25
C LYS A 81 -7.75 9.69 -27.63
N LYS A 82 -8.38 10.74 -28.18
CA LYS A 82 -9.76 10.67 -28.66
C LYS A 82 -9.92 9.49 -29.61
N GLY A 83 -10.84 8.57 -29.29
CA GLY A 83 -11.14 7.40 -30.08
C GLY A 83 -10.34 6.14 -29.76
N THR A 84 -9.50 6.16 -28.69
CA THR A 84 -8.88 4.94 -28.17
C THR A 84 -9.43 4.61 -26.80
N THR A 85 -9.79 3.37 -26.57
CA THR A 85 -10.29 2.87 -25.28
C THR A 85 -9.53 1.61 -24.85
N GLN A 86 -8.30 1.45 -25.34
CA GLN A 86 -7.44 0.34 -24.98
C GLN A 86 -6.90 0.54 -23.57
N HIS A 87 -7.13 -0.39 -22.67
CA HIS A 87 -6.59 -0.38 -21.32
C HIS A 87 -6.48 -1.81 -20.78
N ASN A 88 -5.62 -2.03 -19.83
CA ASN A 88 -5.43 -3.33 -19.19
C ASN A 88 -5.57 -3.29 -17.67
N SER A 89 -6.02 -2.17 -17.12
CA SER A 89 -6.28 -2.01 -15.70
C SER A 89 -7.53 -1.18 -15.45
N ILE A 90 -8.16 -1.41 -14.32
CA ILE A 90 -9.32 -0.69 -13.81
C ILE A 90 -8.85 0.21 -12.66
N GLY A 91 -9.37 1.44 -12.60
CA GLY A 91 -9.08 2.35 -11.50
C GLY A 91 -8.05 3.43 -11.81
N ALA A 92 -7.75 4.27 -10.82
CA ALA A 92 -6.87 5.41 -10.96
C ALA A 92 -5.41 5.04 -10.65
N HIS A 93 -4.50 5.47 -11.51
CA HIS A 93 -3.06 5.40 -11.25
C HIS A 93 -2.62 6.58 -10.37
N SER A 94 -1.69 6.33 -9.43
CA SER A 94 -1.18 7.33 -8.48
C SER A 94 -2.26 8.06 -7.65
N GLY A 95 -3.44 7.46 -7.50
CA GLY A 95 -4.50 7.98 -6.65
C GLY A 95 -4.88 9.43 -6.98
N CYS A 96 -4.87 10.30 -5.96
CA CYS A 96 -5.29 11.70 -6.08
C CYS A 96 -4.34 12.57 -6.92
N TYR A 97 -3.10 12.19 -7.15
CA TYR A 97 -2.16 13.01 -7.93
C TYR A 97 -2.54 13.12 -9.41
N SER A 98 -3.19 12.12 -9.98
CA SER A 98 -3.73 12.18 -11.35
C SER A 98 -4.79 13.28 -11.48
N VAL A 99 -5.57 13.52 -10.44
CA VAL A 99 -6.57 14.61 -10.39
C VAL A 99 -5.87 15.98 -10.42
N TYR A 100 -4.82 16.17 -9.64
CA TYR A 100 -4.04 17.40 -9.66
C TYR A 100 -3.34 17.64 -11.00
N HIS A 101 -2.79 16.59 -11.61
CA HIS A 101 -2.25 16.68 -12.96
C HIS A 101 -3.32 17.12 -13.97
N GLY A 102 -4.50 16.50 -13.96
CA GLY A 102 -5.63 16.88 -14.82
C GLY A 102 -6.07 18.32 -14.58
N LEU A 103 -6.09 18.79 -13.32
CA LEU A 103 -6.38 20.17 -12.98
C LEU A 103 -5.33 21.14 -13.55
N ALA A 104 -4.04 20.79 -13.43
CA ALA A 104 -2.96 21.62 -13.96
C ALA A 104 -3.02 21.75 -15.48
N VAL A 105 -3.36 20.68 -16.19
CA VAL A 105 -3.58 20.69 -17.64
C VAL A 105 -4.81 21.56 -18.00
N ALA A 106 -5.94 21.36 -17.31
CA ALA A 106 -7.15 22.12 -17.54
C ALA A 106 -6.97 23.61 -17.24
N ALA A 107 -6.20 23.95 -16.21
CA ALA A 107 -5.83 25.33 -15.86
C ALA A 107 -4.74 25.93 -16.77
N LYS A 108 -4.27 25.20 -17.77
CA LYS A 108 -3.21 25.61 -18.70
C LYS A 108 -1.86 25.92 -18.03
N GLN A 109 -1.61 25.32 -16.86
CA GLN A 109 -0.35 25.42 -16.14
C GLN A 109 0.62 24.31 -16.53
N LEU A 110 0.13 23.25 -17.12
CA LEU A 110 0.91 22.12 -17.62
C LEU A 110 0.54 21.85 -19.09
N ASN A 111 1.57 21.64 -19.90
CA ASN A 111 1.37 21.21 -21.28
C ASN A 111 0.84 19.77 -21.28
N PRO A 112 -0.32 19.48 -21.94
CA PRO A 112 -0.85 18.12 -21.99
C PRO A 112 0.10 17.11 -22.66
N ASN A 113 1.02 17.58 -23.48
CA ASN A 113 2.02 16.74 -24.15
C ASN A 113 3.35 16.73 -23.40
N PHE A 114 3.39 17.21 -22.15
CA PHE A 114 4.61 17.14 -21.34
C PHE A 114 4.91 15.70 -20.95
N HIS A 115 6.14 15.28 -21.18
CA HIS A 115 6.66 14.00 -20.73
C HIS A 115 7.72 14.25 -19.63
N PRO A 116 7.68 13.53 -18.51
CA PRO A 116 8.67 13.68 -17.45
C PRO A 116 10.07 13.31 -17.97
N SER A 117 11.07 14.13 -17.62
CA SER A 117 12.47 13.76 -17.81
C SER A 117 13.02 13.14 -16.52
N PHE A 118 13.67 11.99 -16.66
CA PHE A 118 14.32 11.32 -15.54
C PHE A 118 15.85 11.54 -15.52
N GLU A 119 16.38 12.40 -16.40
CA GLU A 119 17.82 12.67 -16.54
C GLU A 119 18.46 13.13 -15.22
N ASN A 120 17.72 13.89 -14.40
CA ASN A 120 18.21 14.43 -13.14
C ASN A 120 17.77 13.63 -11.90
N THR A 121 17.26 12.42 -12.08
CA THR A 121 16.85 11.54 -10.98
C THR A 121 17.95 10.58 -10.55
N ASP A 122 19.17 10.83 -10.96
CA ASP A 122 20.36 10.07 -10.59
C ASP A 122 20.79 10.36 -9.13
N PRO A 123 21.40 9.40 -8.43
CA PRO A 123 21.65 8.05 -8.93
C PRO A 123 20.51 7.09 -8.59
N GLN A 124 19.99 6.44 -9.59
CA GLN A 124 19.08 5.31 -9.43
C GLN A 124 19.88 4.01 -9.18
N PHE A 125 19.21 2.98 -8.71
CA PHE A 125 19.77 1.64 -8.68
C PHE A 125 18.79 0.67 -9.38
N THR A 126 19.36 -0.40 -9.91
CA THR A 126 18.57 -1.45 -10.57
C THR A 126 18.23 -2.53 -9.57
N ILE A 127 16.97 -2.94 -9.53
CA ILE A 127 16.54 -4.11 -8.78
C ILE A 127 16.75 -5.34 -9.67
N PRO A 128 17.53 -6.32 -9.24
CA PRO A 128 17.74 -7.54 -10.03
C PRO A 128 16.45 -8.32 -10.22
N TYR A 129 16.25 -8.78 -11.45
CA TYR A 129 15.17 -9.71 -11.75
C TYR A 129 15.24 -10.96 -10.88
N ASN A 130 14.08 -11.45 -10.47
CA ASN A 130 13.97 -12.74 -9.79
C ASN A 130 12.68 -13.48 -10.22
N ASP A 131 12.63 -14.79 -9.97
CA ASP A 131 11.56 -15.66 -10.46
C ASP A 131 10.15 -15.29 -9.93
N ASN A 132 10.06 -14.58 -8.78
CA ASN A 132 8.77 -14.14 -8.27
C ASN A 132 8.07 -13.15 -9.20
N TRP A 133 8.80 -12.42 -10.05
CA TRP A 133 8.21 -11.42 -10.93
C TRP A 133 7.31 -12.02 -12.00
N THR A 134 7.59 -13.25 -12.41
CA THR A 134 6.84 -13.98 -13.45
C THR A 134 5.94 -15.08 -12.89
N ASP A 135 5.90 -15.21 -11.57
CA ASP A 135 4.94 -16.05 -10.88
C ASP A 135 3.68 -15.24 -10.54
N GLY A 136 2.61 -15.42 -11.30
CA GLY A 136 1.35 -14.70 -11.15
C GLY A 136 0.64 -14.90 -9.80
N GLU A 137 1.13 -15.79 -8.95
CA GLU A 137 0.62 -16.03 -7.59
C GLU A 137 1.51 -15.42 -6.51
N SER A 138 2.79 -15.26 -6.80
CA SER A 138 3.79 -14.80 -5.84
C SER A 138 3.65 -13.32 -5.51
N ILE A 139 3.39 -12.47 -6.51
CA ILE A 139 3.19 -11.03 -6.36
C ILE A 139 1.87 -10.66 -7.02
N VAL A 140 0.89 -10.23 -6.23
CA VAL A 140 -0.48 -9.94 -6.71
C VAL A 140 -0.97 -8.55 -6.38
N SER A 141 -0.25 -7.78 -5.55
CA SER A 141 -0.68 -6.47 -5.04
C SER A 141 0.16 -5.28 -5.51
N ILE A 142 1.20 -5.53 -6.29
CA ILE A 142 2.04 -4.52 -6.96
C ILE A 142 2.39 -5.00 -8.37
N ASP A 143 2.75 -4.08 -9.28
CA ASP A 143 3.29 -4.43 -10.60
C ASP A 143 4.81 -4.63 -10.51
N PRO A 144 5.34 -5.85 -10.59
CA PRO A 144 6.77 -6.11 -10.42
C PRO A 144 7.64 -5.45 -11.50
N PHE A 145 7.09 -5.12 -12.66
CA PHE A 145 7.79 -4.44 -13.76
C PHE A 145 7.57 -2.93 -13.78
N GLY A 146 6.77 -2.39 -12.86
CA GLY A 146 6.33 -1.00 -12.88
C GLY A 146 7.42 0.05 -12.63
N HIS A 147 8.66 -0.36 -12.34
CA HIS A 147 9.83 0.54 -12.18
C HIS A 147 10.62 0.76 -13.47
N LEU A 148 10.27 0.04 -14.53
CA LEU A 148 10.97 0.17 -15.82
C LEU A 148 10.51 1.42 -16.55
N ALA A 149 11.45 2.10 -17.22
CA ALA A 149 11.18 3.33 -17.97
C ALA A 149 10.22 3.08 -19.13
N ILE A 150 8.95 3.38 -18.93
CA ILE A 150 7.88 3.04 -19.87
C ILE A 150 7.97 3.82 -21.17
N PRO A 151 8.21 5.16 -21.18
CA PRO A 151 8.36 5.90 -22.44
C PRO A 151 9.52 5.42 -23.33
N GLU A 152 10.59 4.94 -22.72
CA GLU A 152 11.74 4.41 -23.46
C GLU A 152 11.48 3.04 -24.08
N ASN A 153 10.66 2.23 -23.40
CA ASN A 153 10.43 0.84 -23.76
C ASN A 153 9.14 0.61 -24.56
N PHE A 154 8.18 1.56 -24.46
CA PHE A 154 6.90 1.52 -25.14
C PHE A 154 6.58 2.88 -25.79
N PRO A 155 7.47 3.43 -26.67
CA PRO A 155 7.32 4.78 -27.21
C PRO A 155 6.00 4.97 -27.99
N GLU A 156 5.60 4.01 -28.81
CA GLU A 156 4.36 4.10 -29.60
C GLU A 156 3.13 4.19 -28.69
N LEU A 157 3.13 3.43 -27.60
CA LEU A 157 2.05 3.46 -26.63
C LEU A 157 2.07 4.74 -25.80
N ALA A 158 3.26 5.22 -25.41
CA ALA A 158 3.43 6.45 -24.67
C ALA A 158 2.99 7.71 -25.44
N GLU A 159 3.02 7.68 -26.77
CA GLU A 159 2.47 8.76 -27.61
C GLU A 159 0.93 8.82 -27.58
N SER A 160 0.28 7.70 -27.29
CA SER A 160 -1.19 7.58 -27.35
C SER A 160 -1.86 7.58 -25.98
N VAL A 161 -1.15 7.20 -24.93
CA VAL A 161 -1.68 7.08 -23.57
C VAL A 161 -0.69 7.61 -22.54
N ASP A 162 -1.20 8.14 -21.42
CA ASP A 162 -0.37 8.57 -20.29
C ASP A 162 0.04 7.34 -19.47
N ILE A 163 1.21 6.80 -19.76
CA ILE A 163 1.78 5.66 -19.06
C ILE A 163 2.81 6.16 -18.05
N ARG A 164 2.56 5.88 -16.78
CA ARG A 164 3.47 6.22 -15.69
C ARG A 164 3.92 4.97 -14.96
N PRO A 165 5.18 4.93 -14.48
CA PRO A 165 5.62 3.83 -13.64
C PRO A 165 4.80 3.76 -12.35
N SER A 166 4.38 2.56 -11.97
CA SER A 166 3.75 2.29 -10.68
C SER A 166 4.76 2.18 -9.53
N ILE A 167 6.05 2.11 -9.86
CA ILE A 167 7.16 2.06 -8.92
C ILE A 167 8.21 3.10 -9.34
N ALA A 168 8.53 4.01 -8.43
CA ALA A 168 9.58 5.01 -8.63
C ALA A 168 10.72 4.81 -7.63
N ILE A 169 11.98 4.88 -8.13
CA ILE A 169 13.19 4.59 -7.36
C ILE A 169 14.13 5.80 -7.43
N THR A 170 14.62 6.23 -6.26
CA THR A 170 15.59 7.31 -6.18
C THR A 170 16.50 7.16 -4.96
N LYS A 171 17.63 7.89 -4.94
CA LYS A 171 18.42 8.12 -3.74
C LYS A 171 18.08 9.46 -3.13
N ALA A 172 18.26 9.58 -1.83
CA ALA A 172 18.08 10.83 -1.11
C ALA A 172 18.98 10.90 0.12
N VAL A 173 19.16 12.10 0.63
CA VAL A 173 19.74 12.36 1.94
C VAL A 173 18.65 12.94 2.82
N LEU A 174 18.44 12.34 3.99
CA LEU A 174 17.43 12.76 4.94
C LEU A 174 18.07 13.37 6.18
N GLN A 175 17.44 14.43 6.69
CA GLN A 175 17.74 15.03 7.99
C GLN A 175 16.63 14.63 8.95
N LEU A 176 16.92 13.64 9.80
CA LEU A 176 15.95 13.09 10.73
C LEU A 176 16.31 13.52 12.16
N PRO A 177 15.52 14.41 12.82
CA PRO A 177 15.86 14.95 14.13
C PRO A 177 16.12 13.88 15.19
N ASP A 178 15.36 12.80 15.19
CA ASP A 178 15.57 11.68 16.13
C ASP A 178 16.93 11.01 15.90
N ILE A 179 17.32 10.79 14.64
CA ILE A 179 18.61 10.20 14.28
C ILE A 179 19.75 11.17 14.61
N GLN A 180 19.58 12.46 14.32
CA GLN A 180 20.54 13.49 14.71
C GLN A 180 20.78 13.53 16.21
N SER A 181 19.73 13.32 17.01
CA SER A 181 19.86 13.22 18.47
C SER A 181 20.67 11.99 18.89
N LEU A 182 20.42 10.83 18.28
CA LEU A 182 21.18 9.60 18.56
C LEU A 182 22.67 9.73 18.19
N VAL A 183 22.99 10.46 17.12
CA VAL A 183 24.38 10.76 16.73
C VAL A 183 25.03 11.66 17.78
N LYS A 184 24.36 12.73 18.23
CA LYS A 184 24.86 13.64 19.27
C LYS A 184 25.07 12.93 20.61
N GLU A 185 24.20 11.98 20.93
CA GLU A 185 24.29 11.16 22.16
C GLU A 185 25.36 10.05 22.08
N GLY A 186 26.01 9.89 20.91
CA GLY A 186 26.99 8.83 20.69
C GLY A 186 26.39 7.42 20.56
N LYS A 187 25.07 7.30 20.41
CA LYS A 187 24.35 6.03 20.24
C LYS A 187 24.38 5.52 18.82
N LEU A 188 24.63 6.40 17.85
CA LEU A 188 24.71 6.07 16.44
C LEU A 188 26.02 6.63 15.85
N PRO A 189 26.95 5.78 15.37
CA PRO A 189 28.22 6.25 14.85
C PRO A 189 28.08 6.90 13.47
N VAL A 190 28.87 7.93 13.21
CA VAL A 190 29.07 8.52 11.88
C VAL A 190 30.07 7.67 11.13
N ASP A 191 29.65 7.07 10.00
CA ASP A 191 30.47 6.19 9.18
C ASP A 191 30.85 6.79 7.81
N GLY A 192 30.31 7.97 7.48
CA GLY A 192 30.50 8.64 6.22
C GLY A 192 29.87 7.98 4.98
N LYS A 193 29.03 6.94 5.21
CA LYS A 193 28.33 6.16 4.16
C LYS A 193 26.83 6.12 4.37
N ILE A 194 26.39 5.66 5.52
CA ILE A 194 24.99 5.60 5.90
C ILE A 194 24.64 6.86 6.69
N VAL A 195 25.37 7.11 7.78
CA VAL A 195 25.34 8.37 8.50
C VAL A 195 26.53 9.19 8.00
N LEU A 196 26.22 10.21 7.21
CA LEU A 196 27.18 10.88 6.36
C LEU A 196 28.11 11.84 7.13
N ASN A 197 27.57 12.55 8.11
CA ASN A 197 28.24 13.64 8.78
C ASN A 197 27.88 13.72 10.29
N LYS A 198 28.53 14.65 10.98
CA LYS A 198 28.32 14.86 12.42
C LYS A 198 26.93 15.44 12.76
N GLU A 199 26.27 16.02 11.78
CA GLU A 199 24.91 16.52 11.90
C GLU A 199 23.89 15.39 11.89
N GLY A 200 24.29 14.17 11.45
CA GLY A 200 23.44 12.98 11.42
C GLY A 200 22.57 12.90 10.16
N ASP A 201 23.04 13.43 9.05
CA ASP A 201 22.39 13.24 7.75
C ASP A 201 22.49 11.78 7.32
N VAL A 202 21.40 11.23 6.81
CA VAL A 202 21.28 9.80 6.49
C VAL A 202 21.09 9.61 4.99
N ALA A 203 21.99 8.84 4.36
CA ALA A 203 21.86 8.42 2.97
C ALA A 203 20.89 7.24 2.87
N ILE A 204 19.94 7.34 1.94
CA ILE A 204 18.95 6.29 1.68
C ILE A 204 18.77 6.02 0.20
N SER A 205 18.30 4.82 -0.12
CA SER A 205 17.59 4.55 -1.35
C SER A 205 16.09 4.45 -1.04
N LYS A 206 15.27 5.17 -1.79
CA LYS A 206 13.83 5.25 -1.58
C LYS A 206 13.08 4.67 -2.77
N ILE A 207 12.07 3.88 -2.49
CA ILE A 207 11.16 3.33 -3.49
C ILE A 207 9.74 3.75 -3.10
N ALA A 208 9.00 4.33 -4.05
CA ALA A 208 7.57 4.55 -3.92
C ALA A 208 6.85 3.52 -4.78
N LEU A 209 5.83 2.87 -4.19
CA LEU A 209 5.05 1.81 -4.84
C LEU A 209 3.58 2.19 -4.81
N ASP A 210 2.95 2.18 -5.99
CA ASP A 210 1.50 2.21 -6.09
C ASP A 210 0.93 0.80 -5.99
N SER A 211 -0.28 0.69 -5.47
CA SER A 211 -0.98 -0.60 -5.42
C SER A 211 -1.50 -0.97 -6.80
N VAL A 212 -1.15 -2.15 -7.27
CA VAL A 212 -1.64 -2.73 -8.53
C VAL A 212 -2.09 -4.16 -8.23
N TRP A 213 -3.40 -4.39 -8.23
CA TRP A 213 -3.96 -5.69 -7.86
C TRP A 213 -4.24 -6.54 -9.09
N TYR A 214 -3.63 -7.72 -9.13
CA TYR A 214 -4.01 -8.77 -10.05
C TYR A 214 -5.19 -9.56 -9.46
N LEU A 215 -6.42 -9.26 -9.90
CA LEU A 215 -7.66 -9.74 -9.30
C LEU A 215 -7.75 -11.26 -9.16
N PRO A 216 -7.39 -12.07 -10.18
CA PRO A 216 -7.40 -13.53 -10.01
C PRO A 216 -6.46 -14.02 -8.91
N GLY A 217 -5.27 -13.41 -8.84
CA GLY A 217 -4.26 -13.75 -7.82
C GLY A 217 -4.70 -13.32 -6.41
N ILE A 218 -5.29 -12.15 -6.26
CA ILE A 218 -5.88 -11.69 -4.99
C ILE A 218 -6.98 -12.65 -4.56
N ALA A 219 -7.93 -12.98 -5.44
CA ALA A 219 -9.03 -13.87 -5.12
C ALA A 219 -8.52 -15.24 -4.65
N LYS A 220 -7.57 -15.82 -5.39
CA LYS A 220 -6.96 -17.10 -5.04
C LYS A 220 -6.27 -17.06 -3.68
N ARG A 221 -5.52 -16.00 -3.38
CA ARG A 221 -4.79 -15.84 -2.11
C ARG A 221 -5.72 -15.79 -0.90
N PHE A 222 -6.93 -15.26 -1.06
CA PHE A 222 -7.94 -15.17 -0.01
C PHE A 222 -8.97 -16.30 -0.04
N GLY A 223 -8.85 -17.26 -0.97
CA GLY A 223 -9.76 -18.41 -1.07
C GLY A 223 -11.19 -18.03 -1.45
N ILE A 224 -11.37 -16.95 -2.21
CA ILE A 224 -12.64 -16.47 -2.75
C ILE A 224 -12.64 -16.55 -4.27
N THR A 225 -13.79 -16.43 -4.90
CA THR A 225 -13.86 -16.33 -6.37
C THR A 225 -13.52 -14.92 -6.84
N GLU A 226 -12.99 -14.80 -8.05
CA GLU A 226 -12.74 -13.48 -8.67
C GLU A 226 -14.05 -12.69 -8.79
N GLU A 227 -15.15 -13.37 -9.06
CA GLU A 227 -16.48 -12.76 -9.17
C GLU A 227 -16.95 -12.14 -7.85
N GLU A 228 -16.84 -12.87 -6.74
CA GLU A 228 -17.14 -12.34 -5.40
C GLU A 228 -16.28 -11.12 -5.06
N LEU A 229 -14.98 -11.18 -5.36
CA LEU A 229 -14.08 -10.06 -5.16
C LEU A 229 -14.53 -8.82 -5.93
N ARG A 230 -14.83 -8.98 -7.24
CA ARG A 230 -15.26 -7.89 -8.12
C ARG A 230 -16.58 -7.26 -7.67
N ILE A 231 -17.56 -8.08 -7.33
CA ILE A 231 -18.87 -7.61 -6.86
C ILE A 231 -18.73 -6.79 -5.57
N ASN A 232 -17.95 -7.28 -4.61
CA ASN A 232 -17.74 -6.56 -3.35
C ASN A 232 -16.95 -5.27 -3.55
N LEU A 233 -15.88 -5.29 -4.35
CA LEU A 233 -15.15 -4.07 -4.70
C LEU A 233 -16.05 -3.03 -5.37
N PHE A 234 -16.88 -3.46 -6.32
CA PHE A 234 -17.82 -2.56 -6.99
C PHE A 234 -18.82 -1.93 -6.01
N LYS A 235 -19.47 -2.73 -5.17
CA LYS A 235 -20.46 -2.23 -4.20
C LYS A 235 -19.84 -1.30 -3.17
N ASP A 236 -18.72 -1.70 -2.57
CA ASP A 236 -18.11 -0.96 -1.46
C ASP A 236 -17.35 0.30 -1.92
N THR A 237 -17.10 0.42 -3.22
CA THR A 237 -16.64 1.69 -3.84
C THR A 237 -17.80 2.56 -4.35
N ASN A 238 -19.03 2.31 -3.93
CA ASN A 238 -20.22 3.01 -4.40
C ASN A 238 -20.35 3.01 -5.93
N ASN A 239 -20.05 1.87 -6.56
CA ASN A 239 -20.11 1.64 -8.00
C ASN A 239 -19.15 2.54 -8.81
N MET A 240 -18.08 2.99 -8.21
CA MET A 240 -17.13 3.93 -8.81
C MET A 240 -16.37 3.33 -10.01
N TYR A 241 -16.27 2.00 -10.05
CA TYR A 241 -15.52 1.25 -11.09
C TYR A 241 -16.41 0.22 -11.76
N PRO A 242 -17.31 0.63 -12.67
CA PRO A 242 -18.25 -0.29 -13.33
C PRO A 242 -17.56 -1.37 -14.16
N GLU A 243 -16.33 -1.16 -14.61
CA GLU A 243 -15.54 -2.15 -15.34
C GLU A 243 -15.24 -3.40 -14.50
N LEU A 244 -15.26 -3.30 -13.18
CA LEU A 244 -15.18 -4.49 -12.32
C LEU A 244 -16.26 -5.54 -12.68
N ILE A 245 -17.42 -5.08 -13.12
CA ILE A 245 -18.57 -5.92 -13.47
C ILE A 245 -18.67 -6.11 -15.00
N THR A 246 -18.47 -5.05 -15.77
CA THR A 246 -18.72 -5.04 -17.21
C THR A 246 -17.54 -5.53 -18.06
N ARG A 247 -16.33 -5.54 -17.49
CA ARG A 247 -15.10 -5.92 -18.18
C ARG A 247 -14.34 -7.03 -17.44
N PRO A 248 -14.90 -8.26 -17.40
CA PRO A 248 -14.23 -9.40 -16.74
C PRO A 248 -12.92 -9.81 -17.41
N ASP A 249 -12.67 -9.36 -18.63
CA ASP A 249 -11.43 -9.50 -19.38
C ASP A 249 -10.28 -8.67 -18.77
N ILE A 250 -10.56 -7.51 -18.17
CA ILE A 250 -9.55 -6.68 -17.51
C ILE A 250 -9.27 -7.26 -16.11
N LYS A 251 -8.10 -7.84 -15.94
CA LYS A 251 -7.72 -8.57 -14.71
C LYS A 251 -6.97 -7.72 -13.69
N THR A 252 -6.57 -6.50 -14.04
CA THR A 252 -5.78 -5.62 -13.18
C THR A 252 -6.64 -4.47 -12.67
N PHE A 253 -6.55 -4.21 -11.37
CA PHE A 253 -7.24 -3.13 -10.68
C PHE A 253 -6.24 -2.27 -9.91
N LEU A 254 -6.36 -0.95 -10.07
CA LEU A 254 -5.58 0.04 -9.31
C LEU A 254 -6.48 0.64 -8.24
N PRO A 255 -6.47 0.08 -7.02
CA PRO A 255 -7.36 0.56 -5.98
C PRO A 255 -6.98 1.98 -5.54
N PRO A 256 -7.96 2.83 -5.18
CA PRO A 256 -7.72 4.20 -4.71
C PRO A 256 -7.26 4.20 -3.24
N ILE A 257 -6.21 3.46 -2.96
CA ILE A 257 -5.59 3.37 -1.63
C ILE A 257 -4.21 4.01 -1.65
N GLY A 258 -3.77 4.47 -0.50
CA GLY A 258 -2.41 4.99 -0.35
C GLY A 258 -1.38 3.96 -0.77
N GLY A 259 -0.30 4.43 -1.38
CA GLY A 259 0.84 3.60 -1.74
C GLY A 259 1.66 3.16 -0.55
N SER A 260 2.78 2.53 -0.82
CA SER A 260 3.80 2.22 0.18
C SER A 260 5.14 2.79 -0.22
N THR A 261 6.02 2.92 0.75
CA THR A 261 7.39 3.41 0.52
C THR A 261 8.37 2.45 1.17
N VAL A 262 9.45 2.14 0.47
CA VAL A 262 10.57 1.39 1.02
C VAL A 262 11.74 2.34 1.21
N TYR A 263 12.30 2.36 2.40
CA TYR A 263 13.54 3.04 2.74
C TYR A 263 14.61 1.98 2.95
N ILE A 264 15.70 2.07 2.18
CA ILE A 264 16.83 1.15 2.23
C ILE A 264 18.05 1.91 2.73
N PHE A 265 18.69 1.39 3.76
CA PHE A 265 19.91 1.88 4.34
C PHE A 265 21.03 0.93 3.95
N GLY A 266 22.07 1.44 3.27
CA GLY A 266 23.16 0.63 2.74
C GLY A 266 22.97 0.22 1.29
N ASP A 267 23.64 -0.87 0.89
CA ASP A 267 23.63 -1.35 -0.50
C ASP A 267 22.36 -2.13 -0.83
N PRO A 268 21.50 -1.64 -1.74
CA PRO A 268 20.29 -2.33 -2.14
C PRO A 268 20.50 -3.73 -2.74
N SER A 269 21.67 -3.99 -3.34
CA SER A 269 21.99 -5.30 -3.92
C SER A 269 22.06 -6.41 -2.86
N TYR A 270 22.23 -6.05 -1.59
CA TYR A 270 22.28 -6.99 -0.49
C TYR A 270 20.91 -7.58 -0.11
N LEU A 271 19.81 -6.96 -0.55
CA LEU A 271 18.46 -7.40 -0.21
C LEU A 271 18.12 -8.80 -0.73
N SER A 272 18.59 -9.13 -1.93
CA SER A 272 18.35 -10.43 -2.58
C SER A 272 19.41 -11.50 -2.24
N ASP A 273 20.50 -11.12 -1.59
CA ASP A 273 21.59 -12.01 -1.20
C ASP A 273 21.37 -12.55 0.23
N SER A 274 20.97 -13.82 0.34
CA SER A 274 20.71 -14.47 1.64
C SER A 274 21.96 -14.65 2.53
N THR A 275 23.17 -14.40 2.00
CA THR A 275 24.42 -14.39 2.78
C THR A 275 24.64 -13.05 3.49
N LYS A 276 23.92 -12.03 3.10
CA LYS A 276 23.94 -10.70 3.70
C LYS A 276 22.97 -10.60 4.88
N SER A 277 23.21 -9.63 5.74
CA SER A 277 22.50 -9.49 7.01
C SER A 277 21.47 -8.37 6.93
N LEU A 278 20.19 -8.71 6.76
CA LEU A 278 19.08 -7.76 6.65
C LEU A 278 18.39 -7.52 7.99
N ALA A 279 18.27 -6.24 8.39
CA ALA A 279 17.32 -5.82 9.42
C ALA A 279 16.08 -5.19 8.77
N LEU A 280 14.89 -5.69 9.11
CA LEU A 280 13.62 -5.27 8.53
C LEU A 280 12.66 -4.69 9.56
N ARG A 281 12.14 -3.50 9.28
CA ARG A 281 10.93 -2.94 9.89
C ARG A 281 9.82 -2.86 8.86
N VAL A 282 8.64 -3.37 9.18
CA VAL A 282 7.41 -3.09 8.44
C VAL A 282 6.50 -2.22 9.31
N HIS A 283 6.19 -1.04 8.83
CA HIS A 283 5.43 -0.03 9.55
C HIS A 283 4.15 0.32 8.80
N ASP A 284 3.03 0.41 9.52
CA ASP A 284 1.78 0.95 8.99
C ASP A 284 1.62 2.38 9.53
N SER A 285 1.24 3.32 8.66
CA SER A 285 1.16 4.75 8.98
C SER A 285 0.32 5.06 10.20
N CYS A 286 0.73 6.08 10.91
CA CYS A 286 0.04 6.65 12.05
C CYS A 286 0.29 8.15 12.11
N THR A 287 -0.52 8.93 11.38
CA THR A 287 -0.32 10.38 11.21
C THR A 287 -0.20 11.10 12.56
N GLY A 288 -1.09 10.82 13.52
CA GLY A 288 -1.04 11.43 14.84
C GLY A 288 0.26 11.18 15.59
N SER A 289 0.87 10.01 15.44
CA SER A 289 2.14 9.67 16.13
C SER A 289 3.35 9.98 15.26
N ASP A 290 3.37 9.54 14.00
CA ASP A 290 4.54 9.67 13.14
C ASP A 290 4.83 11.13 12.77
N VAL A 291 3.77 11.94 12.53
CA VAL A 291 3.88 13.33 12.08
C VAL A 291 3.75 14.31 13.28
N PHE A 292 2.72 14.12 14.12
CA PHE A 292 2.44 15.04 15.22
C PHE A 292 3.05 14.61 16.56
N ALA A 293 3.80 13.50 16.60
CA ALA A 293 4.49 12.99 17.78
C ALA A 293 3.57 12.75 19.00
N SER A 294 2.32 12.34 18.77
CA SER A 294 1.38 12.02 19.84
C SER A 294 1.84 10.79 20.63
N ASN A 295 1.87 10.92 21.94
CA ASN A 295 2.28 9.88 22.90
C ASN A 295 1.12 8.94 23.30
N ILE A 296 -0.07 9.09 22.73
CA ILE A 296 -1.21 8.23 23.04
C ILE A 296 -1.02 6.80 22.49
N CYS A 297 -0.11 6.62 21.54
CA CYS A 297 0.24 5.34 20.95
C CYS A 297 1.75 5.16 20.81
N THR A 298 2.14 3.93 20.47
CA THR A 298 3.55 3.52 20.36
C THR A 298 4.08 3.56 18.92
N CYS A 299 3.33 4.06 17.95
CA CYS A 299 3.69 3.91 16.52
C CYS A 299 5.03 4.60 16.18
N ARG A 300 5.18 5.90 16.56
CA ARG A 300 6.44 6.61 16.31
C ARG A 300 7.65 5.99 17.03
N PRO A 301 7.59 5.61 18.32
CA PRO A 301 8.67 4.86 18.96
C PRO A 301 9.11 3.61 18.19
N TYR A 302 8.13 2.81 17.73
CA TYR A 302 8.42 1.65 16.88
C TYR A 302 9.06 2.02 15.54
N LEU A 303 8.69 3.14 14.94
CA LEU A 303 9.27 3.62 13.69
C LEU A 303 10.72 4.05 13.89
N ILE A 304 10.98 4.89 14.89
CA ILE A 304 12.32 5.39 15.19
C ILE A 304 13.27 4.25 15.59
N PHE A 305 12.82 3.34 16.46
CA PHE A 305 13.57 2.13 16.78
C PHE A 305 13.90 1.31 15.53
N GLY A 306 12.90 1.12 14.65
CA GLY A 306 13.11 0.39 13.40
C GLY A 306 14.13 1.05 12.47
N ILE A 307 14.11 2.37 12.35
CA ILE A 307 15.08 3.13 11.54
C ILE A 307 16.48 3.07 12.17
N GLN A 308 16.59 3.27 13.48
CA GLN A 308 17.86 3.18 14.20
C GLN A 308 18.53 1.83 13.99
N GLU A 309 17.82 0.73 14.23
CA GLU A 309 18.35 -0.63 14.09
C GLU A 309 18.68 -0.97 12.63
N ALA A 310 17.88 -0.48 11.67
CA ALA A 310 18.17 -0.64 10.26
C ALA A 310 19.47 0.07 9.85
N ILE A 311 19.70 1.29 10.35
CA ILE A 311 20.96 2.03 10.13
C ILE A 311 22.14 1.29 10.78
N LEU A 312 22.03 0.89 12.05
CA LEU A 312 23.07 0.14 12.76
C LEU A 312 23.42 -1.17 12.05
N GLN A 313 22.43 -1.84 11.47
CA GLN A 313 22.69 -3.05 10.69
C GLN A 313 23.40 -2.73 9.38
N ALA A 314 22.99 -1.67 8.67
CA ALA A 314 23.60 -1.24 7.42
C ALA A 314 25.07 -0.80 7.58
N GLN A 315 25.45 -0.31 8.76
CA GLN A 315 26.82 0.08 9.08
C GLN A 315 27.76 -1.12 9.32
N LYS A 316 27.23 -2.34 9.49
CA LYS A 316 28.02 -3.54 9.64
C LYS A 316 28.55 -4.04 8.31
N PRO A 317 29.69 -4.75 8.28
CA PRO A 317 30.13 -5.47 7.10
C PRO A 317 29.04 -6.42 6.61
N ASN A 318 28.72 -6.40 5.31
CA ASN A 318 27.65 -7.22 4.72
C ASN A 318 26.25 -6.96 5.29
N GLY A 319 26.01 -5.84 5.93
CA GLY A 319 24.74 -5.44 6.49
C GLY A 319 23.93 -4.54 5.56
N VAL A 320 22.62 -4.66 5.65
CA VAL A 320 21.62 -3.78 5.02
C VAL A 320 20.42 -3.60 5.94
N GLY A 321 19.85 -2.41 5.94
CA GLY A 321 18.64 -2.12 6.70
C GLY A 321 17.50 -1.75 5.77
N MET A 322 16.27 -2.09 6.15
CA MET A 322 15.08 -1.74 5.37
C MET A 322 13.91 -1.37 6.28
N CYS A 323 13.22 -0.30 5.92
CA CYS A 323 11.93 0.06 6.50
C CYS A 323 10.89 0.12 5.38
N VAL A 324 9.87 -0.74 5.45
CA VAL A 324 8.70 -0.70 4.57
C VAL A 324 7.58 0.04 5.28
N TYR A 325 7.17 1.18 4.73
CA TYR A 325 6.15 2.06 5.29
C TYR A 325 4.87 1.98 4.44
N PHE A 326 3.81 1.43 4.99
CA PHE A 326 2.51 1.30 4.35
C PHE A 326 1.56 2.41 4.79
N GLN A 327 0.88 3.04 3.85
CA GLN A 327 -0.17 4.00 4.14
C GLN A 327 -1.49 3.27 4.49
N LYS A 328 -1.51 2.63 5.67
CA LYS A 328 -2.62 1.83 6.19
C LYS A 328 -3.07 2.36 7.55
N GLU A 329 -3.45 3.65 7.59
CA GLU A 329 -3.83 4.35 8.82
C GLU A 329 -4.92 3.62 9.60
N GLY A 330 -4.75 3.59 10.92
CA GLY A 330 -5.72 3.01 11.82
C GLY A 330 -6.04 1.54 11.53
N ARG A 331 -5.05 0.70 11.19
CA ARG A 331 -5.24 -0.71 10.79
C ARG A 331 -6.06 -0.88 9.51
N SER A 332 -5.90 0.03 8.57
CA SER A 332 -6.72 0.14 7.34
C SER A 332 -8.20 0.46 7.60
N LEU A 333 -8.55 0.90 8.80
CA LEU A 333 -9.90 1.37 9.15
C LEU A 333 -10.05 2.88 8.93
N GLY A 334 -8.94 3.58 8.70
CA GLY A 334 -8.87 5.02 8.48
C GLY A 334 -8.55 5.83 9.75
N GLU A 335 -8.07 7.04 9.55
CA GLU A 335 -7.65 7.94 10.63
C GLU A 335 -8.82 8.37 11.52
N ILE A 336 -9.96 8.72 10.92
CA ILE A 336 -11.16 9.12 11.66
C ILE A 336 -11.62 8.00 12.60
N THR A 337 -11.70 6.76 12.11
CA THR A 337 -12.07 5.60 12.93
C THR A 337 -11.14 5.46 14.13
N LYS A 338 -9.84 5.62 13.92
CA LYS A 338 -8.84 5.59 14.99
C LYS A 338 -9.10 6.65 16.06
N TYR A 339 -9.40 7.89 15.67
CA TYR A 339 -9.71 8.96 16.62
C TYR A 339 -11.04 8.72 17.36
N LEU A 340 -12.05 8.15 16.70
CA LEU A 340 -13.27 7.73 17.38
C LEU A 340 -12.99 6.67 18.45
N VAL A 341 -12.07 5.73 18.18
CA VAL A 341 -11.61 4.76 19.20
C VAL A 341 -10.92 5.48 20.38
N TYR A 342 -10.05 6.44 20.10
CA TYR A 342 -9.39 7.22 21.15
C TYR A 342 -10.40 8.01 22.00
N ASN A 343 -11.38 8.67 21.37
CA ASN A 343 -12.44 9.36 22.07
C ASN A 343 -13.24 8.43 22.98
N ALA A 344 -13.63 7.26 22.48
CA ALA A 344 -14.36 6.27 23.25
C ALA A 344 -13.53 5.75 24.43
N ARG A 345 -12.22 5.50 24.24
CA ARG A 345 -11.30 5.11 25.30
C ARG A 345 -11.28 6.15 26.41
N LYS A 346 -11.05 7.41 26.08
CA LYS A 346 -10.90 8.50 27.04
C LYS A 346 -12.19 8.88 27.76
N LYS A 347 -13.35 8.75 27.07
CA LYS A 347 -14.66 9.06 27.63
C LYS A 347 -15.19 7.99 28.59
N TYR A 348 -14.90 6.71 28.33
CA TYR A 348 -15.51 5.58 29.06
C TYR A 348 -14.49 4.76 29.87
N GLY A 349 -13.36 5.34 30.19
CA GLY A 349 -12.22 4.69 30.84
C GLY A 349 -11.27 4.05 29.84
N ASP A 350 -10.01 4.40 29.99
CA ASP A 350 -8.91 4.00 29.11
C ASP A 350 -8.13 2.84 29.74
N THR A 351 -8.65 1.62 29.58
CA THR A 351 -8.01 0.40 30.08
C THR A 351 -7.57 -0.50 28.92
N ALA A 352 -6.48 -1.25 29.12
CA ALA A 352 -5.85 -2.03 28.08
C ALA A 352 -6.74 -3.19 27.57
N ASP A 353 -7.56 -3.79 28.43
CA ASP A 353 -8.50 -4.87 28.07
C ASP A 353 -9.55 -4.43 27.04
N LYS A 354 -9.94 -3.15 27.07
CA LYS A 354 -10.97 -2.57 26.20
C LYS A 354 -10.46 -2.06 24.87
N TYR A 355 -9.15 -2.00 24.67
CA TYR A 355 -8.55 -1.35 23.49
C TYR A 355 -9.12 -1.87 22.17
N PHE A 356 -9.04 -3.19 21.93
CA PHE A 356 -9.53 -3.79 20.69
C PHE A 356 -11.05 -3.97 20.64
N LEU A 357 -11.69 -4.14 21.79
CA LEU A 357 -13.14 -4.18 21.86
C LEU A 357 -13.76 -2.87 21.37
N ARG A 358 -13.18 -1.72 21.74
CA ARG A 358 -13.66 -0.44 21.26
C ARG A 358 -13.46 -0.26 19.77
N THR A 359 -12.34 -0.76 19.21
CA THR A 359 -12.13 -0.78 17.76
C THR A 359 -13.22 -1.58 17.06
N GLU A 360 -13.52 -2.77 17.55
CA GLU A 360 -14.55 -3.66 17.00
C GLU A 360 -15.95 -3.05 17.11
N CYS A 361 -16.28 -2.40 18.23
CA CYS A 361 -17.56 -1.71 18.40
C CYS A 361 -17.76 -0.54 17.42
N ILE A 362 -16.68 0.14 17.01
CA ILE A 362 -16.77 1.29 16.11
C ILE A 362 -16.72 0.87 14.63
N ALA A 363 -15.86 -0.10 14.30
CA ALA A 363 -15.54 -0.47 12.93
C ALA A 363 -16.11 -1.83 12.48
N GLY A 364 -16.74 -2.59 13.39
CA GLY A 364 -17.24 -3.94 13.11
C GLY A 364 -16.14 -5.01 13.02
N VAL A 365 -14.86 -4.60 13.00
CA VAL A 365 -13.70 -5.48 12.86
C VAL A 365 -12.50 -4.85 13.59
N ARG A 366 -11.54 -5.69 13.98
CA ARG A 366 -10.34 -5.22 14.71
C ARG A 366 -9.22 -4.76 13.80
N ASP A 367 -9.15 -5.28 12.57
CA ASP A 367 -8.02 -5.08 11.67
C ASP A 367 -8.40 -5.45 10.22
N MET A 368 -8.12 -4.58 9.25
CA MET A 368 -8.35 -4.82 7.81
C MET A 368 -7.07 -4.67 6.99
N ARG A 369 -5.88 -4.83 7.59
CA ARG A 369 -4.62 -4.63 6.87
C ARG A 369 -4.29 -5.72 5.86
N PHE A 370 -4.90 -6.91 5.97
CA PHE A 370 -4.65 -8.05 5.09
C PHE A 370 -3.15 -8.32 4.93
N GLN A 371 -2.52 -8.76 6.02
CA GLN A 371 -1.06 -8.94 6.08
C GLN A 371 -0.51 -9.93 5.03
N GLN A 372 -1.36 -10.78 4.45
CA GLN A 372 -1.02 -11.69 3.37
C GLN A 372 -0.53 -10.99 2.09
N LEU A 373 -0.85 -9.70 1.90
CA LEU A 373 -0.37 -8.90 0.76
C LEU A 373 0.97 -8.21 1.04
N MET A 374 1.36 -8.09 2.30
CA MET A 374 2.55 -7.35 2.70
C MET A 374 3.86 -7.98 2.18
N PRO A 375 4.02 -9.31 2.12
CA PRO A 375 5.26 -9.92 1.61
C PRO A 375 5.52 -9.70 0.12
N ASP A 376 4.54 -9.23 -0.67
CA ASP A 376 4.73 -9.00 -2.10
C ASP A 376 5.90 -8.05 -2.39
N VAL A 377 6.05 -7.00 -1.58
CA VAL A 377 7.19 -6.08 -1.71
C VAL A 377 8.52 -6.75 -1.39
N LEU A 378 8.55 -7.66 -0.45
CA LEU A 378 9.76 -8.42 -0.08
C LEU A 378 10.14 -9.42 -1.19
N LYS A 379 9.15 -10.12 -1.74
CA LYS A 379 9.32 -11.02 -2.88
C LYS A 379 9.79 -10.28 -4.12
N TRP A 380 9.24 -9.10 -4.38
CA TRP A 380 9.67 -8.25 -5.48
C TRP A 380 11.15 -7.85 -5.36
N LEU A 381 11.60 -7.50 -4.17
CA LEU A 381 13.01 -7.19 -3.86
C LEU A 381 13.91 -8.45 -3.80
N GLY A 382 13.37 -9.65 -3.98
CA GLY A 382 14.12 -10.91 -3.92
C GLY A 382 14.57 -11.30 -2.52
N VAL A 383 13.97 -10.75 -1.46
CA VAL A 383 14.30 -11.08 -0.07
C VAL A 383 13.94 -12.53 0.22
N LYS A 384 14.91 -13.31 0.66
CA LYS A 384 14.76 -14.73 1.04
C LYS A 384 14.94 -14.95 2.54
N ARG A 385 15.70 -14.07 3.19
CA ARG A 385 16.07 -14.19 4.60
C ARG A 385 16.13 -12.83 5.28
N ILE A 386 15.58 -12.74 6.46
CA ILE A 386 15.61 -11.58 7.35
C ILE A 386 16.39 -11.98 8.60
N HIS A 387 17.53 -11.34 8.85
CA HIS A 387 18.32 -11.61 10.04
C HIS A 387 17.63 -11.08 11.29
N LYS A 388 17.16 -9.83 11.21
CA LYS A 388 16.50 -9.17 12.33
C LYS A 388 15.15 -8.60 11.89
N MET A 389 14.09 -9.14 12.45
CA MET A 389 12.75 -8.58 12.34
C MET A 389 12.50 -7.64 13.49
N LEU A 390 12.41 -6.33 13.20
CA LEU A 390 12.35 -5.27 14.20
C LEU A 390 10.93 -5.03 14.68
N SER A 391 10.65 -5.51 15.86
CA SER A 391 9.41 -5.38 16.64
C SER A 391 8.11 -5.26 15.83
N MET A 392 7.46 -6.37 15.59
CA MET A 392 6.22 -6.48 14.80
C MET A 392 5.26 -7.51 15.42
N SER A 393 4.00 -7.46 14.96
CA SER A 393 2.97 -8.43 15.38
C SER A 393 3.25 -9.83 14.82
N ASN A 394 2.70 -10.85 15.50
CA ASN A 394 2.72 -12.22 14.99
C ASN A 394 2.06 -12.31 13.61
N MET A 395 0.96 -11.58 13.36
CA MET A 395 0.31 -11.54 12.04
C MET A 395 1.29 -11.19 10.90
N LYS A 396 2.21 -10.23 11.13
CA LYS A 396 3.24 -9.88 10.14
C LYS A 396 4.33 -10.93 10.05
N TYR A 397 4.72 -11.48 11.19
CA TYR A 397 5.69 -12.58 11.24
C TYR A 397 5.18 -13.78 10.47
N ASP A 398 3.97 -14.25 10.78
CA ASP A 398 3.35 -15.40 10.15
C ASP A 398 3.21 -15.19 8.62
N ALA A 399 2.73 -14.02 8.20
CA ALA A 399 2.61 -13.69 6.78
C ALA A 399 3.95 -13.72 6.02
N ILE A 400 5.06 -13.34 6.66
CA ILE A 400 6.40 -13.41 6.06
C ILE A 400 6.87 -14.87 5.96
N ILE A 401 6.67 -15.65 7.03
CA ILE A 401 7.02 -17.07 7.04
C ILE A 401 6.20 -17.87 6.02
N ASP A 402 4.88 -17.63 5.97
CA ASP A 402 3.97 -18.26 5.02
C ASP A 402 4.33 -17.93 3.56
N ALA A 403 4.94 -16.76 3.36
CA ALA A 403 5.46 -16.35 2.05
C ALA A 403 6.79 -17.04 1.67
N GLY A 404 7.33 -17.92 2.52
CA GLY A 404 8.57 -18.65 2.29
C GLY A 404 9.85 -17.87 2.62
N ILE A 405 9.75 -16.75 3.35
CA ILE A 405 10.89 -15.93 3.77
C ILE A 405 11.27 -16.31 5.20
N THR A 406 12.54 -16.64 5.42
CA THR A 406 13.03 -17.04 6.75
C THR A 406 13.34 -15.83 7.62
N ILE A 407 13.13 -15.96 8.92
CA ILE A 407 13.45 -14.94 9.93
C ILE A 407 14.31 -15.59 11.00
N ASP A 408 15.52 -15.06 11.23
CA ASP A 408 16.44 -15.62 12.21
C ASP A 408 16.11 -15.15 13.63
N GLU A 409 15.86 -13.86 13.79
CA GLU A 409 15.67 -13.25 15.10
C GLU A 409 14.57 -12.17 15.07
N ARG A 410 13.81 -12.07 16.16
CA ARG A 410 12.87 -10.98 16.41
C ARG A 410 13.41 -10.09 17.51
N ILE A 411 13.49 -8.79 17.25
CA ILE A 411 14.02 -7.81 18.20
C ILE A 411 12.85 -7.00 18.80
N PRO A 412 12.61 -7.06 20.11
CA PRO A 412 11.59 -6.25 20.76
C PRO A 412 12.00 -4.78 20.81
N ILE A 413 11.04 -3.87 20.92
CA ILE A 413 11.33 -2.47 21.24
C ILE A 413 11.83 -2.39 22.69
N PRO A 414 12.88 -1.60 22.98
CA PRO A 414 13.31 -1.33 24.35
C PRO A 414 12.23 -0.61 25.15
N ASP A 415 12.08 -0.98 26.43
CA ASP A 415 11.05 -0.42 27.32
C ASP A 415 11.22 1.09 27.54
N ASP A 416 12.44 1.60 27.56
CA ASP A 416 12.78 3.01 27.72
C ASP A 416 12.40 3.88 26.52
N MET A 417 12.10 3.27 25.36
CA MET A 417 11.56 3.95 24.19
C MET A 417 10.03 4.08 24.20
N ILE A 418 9.35 3.45 25.16
CA ILE A 418 7.89 3.44 25.22
C ILE A 418 7.39 4.61 26.05
N PRO A 419 6.61 5.57 25.49
CA PRO A 419 6.06 6.68 26.27
C PRO A 419 5.13 6.19 27.37
N GLY A 420 5.22 6.79 28.56
CA GLY A 420 4.44 6.38 29.72
C GLY A 420 2.91 6.42 29.50
N ASP A 421 2.40 7.36 28.69
CA ASP A 421 0.97 7.47 28.37
C ASP A 421 0.48 6.39 27.38
N SER A 422 1.39 5.64 26.76
CA SER A 422 1.04 4.59 25.79
C SER A 422 0.98 3.17 26.37
N ASN A 423 1.09 3.02 27.70
CA ASN A 423 1.04 1.71 28.36
C ASN A 423 -0.23 0.91 28.04
N VAL A 424 -1.38 1.58 27.92
CA VAL A 424 -2.65 0.93 27.54
C VAL A 424 -2.52 0.27 26.17
N GLU A 425 -1.90 0.94 25.22
CA GLU A 425 -1.75 0.41 23.88
C GLU A 425 -0.71 -0.70 23.80
N ILE A 426 0.47 -0.53 24.42
CA ILE A 426 1.52 -1.55 24.35
C ILE A 426 1.09 -2.85 25.02
N ASP A 427 0.45 -2.77 26.18
CA ASP A 427 -0.04 -3.95 26.88
C ASP A 427 -1.12 -4.68 26.09
N ALA A 428 -2.07 -3.93 25.51
CA ALA A 428 -3.08 -4.50 24.63
C ALA A 428 -2.47 -5.13 23.37
N LYS A 429 -1.47 -4.51 22.76
CA LYS A 429 -0.75 -5.03 21.62
C LYS A 429 -0.01 -6.32 21.93
N ILE A 430 0.73 -6.37 23.02
CA ILE A 430 1.48 -7.56 23.47
C ILE A 430 0.50 -8.70 23.74
N HIS A 431 -0.58 -8.44 24.46
CA HIS A 431 -1.62 -9.45 24.72
C HIS A 431 -2.27 -9.99 23.44
N SER A 432 -2.35 -9.18 22.38
CA SER A 432 -2.90 -9.57 21.07
C SER A 432 -1.86 -10.09 20.08
N GLY A 433 -0.66 -10.44 20.53
CA GLY A 433 0.35 -11.09 19.71
C GLY A 433 1.41 -10.17 19.11
N TYR A 434 1.71 -9.01 19.73
CA TYR A 434 2.95 -8.31 19.43
C TYR A 434 4.11 -8.97 20.18
N PHE A 435 5.24 -9.04 19.51
CA PHE A 435 6.40 -9.70 20.05
C PHE A 435 6.99 -8.95 21.25
N THR A 436 7.26 -9.68 22.31
CA THR A 436 7.98 -9.23 23.49
C THR A 436 8.84 -10.37 24.04
N THR A 437 9.92 -10.04 24.69
CA THR A 437 10.71 -10.98 25.51
C THR A 437 10.30 -10.93 26.98
N GLY A 438 9.42 -9.99 27.34
CA GLY A 438 8.85 -9.85 28.68
C GLY A 438 7.61 -10.74 28.89
N SER A 439 6.96 -10.54 30.04
CA SER A 439 5.72 -11.25 30.38
C SER A 439 4.51 -10.67 29.63
N VAL A 440 3.63 -11.56 29.20
CA VAL A 440 2.31 -11.16 28.67
C VAL A 440 1.35 -11.00 29.82
N LYS A 441 0.75 -9.81 29.96
CA LYS A 441 -0.22 -9.52 31.01
C LYS A 441 -1.48 -10.36 30.86
N THR A 442 -2.01 -10.84 31.97
CA THR A 442 -3.32 -11.48 32.05
C THR A 442 -4.44 -10.46 31.83
N LYS A 443 -5.66 -10.94 31.53
CA LYS A 443 -6.82 -10.06 31.38
C LYS A 443 -7.06 -9.18 32.62
N SER A 444 -6.93 -9.76 33.82
CA SER A 444 -7.08 -9.02 35.10
C SER A 444 -6.02 -7.94 35.31
N GLU A 445 -4.81 -8.12 34.77
CA GLU A 445 -3.77 -7.11 34.81
C GLU A 445 -4.01 -6.01 33.77
N LEU A 446 -4.56 -6.35 32.59
CA LEU A 446 -4.95 -5.37 31.58
C LEU A 446 -6.07 -4.45 32.05
N GLU A 447 -7.04 -4.96 32.82
CA GLU A 447 -8.12 -4.18 33.44
C GLU A 447 -7.56 -3.11 34.43
N LYS A 448 -6.40 -3.35 35.01
CA LYS A 448 -5.71 -2.43 35.92
C LYS A 448 -4.77 -1.47 35.20
N THR A 449 -4.39 -1.75 33.96
CA THR A 449 -3.57 -0.83 33.16
C THR A 449 -4.46 0.31 32.66
N GLN A 450 -4.28 1.49 33.25
CA GLN A 450 -5.07 2.67 32.95
C GLN A 450 -4.21 3.72 32.23
N GLY A 451 -4.79 4.37 31.25
CA GLY A 451 -4.23 5.54 30.60
C GLY A 451 -4.68 6.84 31.25
N LYS A 452 -4.15 7.94 30.73
CA LYS A 452 -4.53 9.28 31.19
C LYS A 452 -5.94 9.62 30.70
N GLU A 453 -6.80 10.06 31.60
CA GLU A 453 -8.14 10.53 31.26
C GLU A 453 -8.13 11.94 30.69
N TRP A 454 -9.11 12.25 29.86
CA TRP A 454 -9.39 13.63 29.48
C TRP A 454 -10.12 14.34 30.63
N LYS A 455 -9.56 15.44 31.06
CA LYS A 455 -10.16 16.29 32.10
C LYS A 455 -11.08 17.32 31.43
#